data_8a706585a7a4588e1c26ae40659fb45f
#
_entry.id   8a706585a7a4588e1c26ae40659fb45f
#
_cell.length_a   1.000
_cell.length_b   1.000
_cell.length_c   1.000
_cell.angle_alpha   90.00
_cell.angle_beta   90.00
_cell.angle_gamma   90.00
#
_symmetry.space_group_name_H-M   'P 1'
#
loop_
_entity.id
_entity.type
_entity.pdbx_description
1 polymer ?
#
loop_
_entity_poly.entity_id
_entity_poly.type
_entity_poly.pdbx_seq_one_letter_code
_entity_poly.pdbx_strand_id
1 'polypeptide(L)'
;MRTAYSVETVRAAERELMARSPEGALMQRAAAGLAAACADVLGRVYGSRVVLLVGSGDNGGDALYAGARLARRGAGVRAVLLAPGRAHAGGLAALRRAGGSVVSDAGGAVGLVEQADLVVDGVVGIGGKGGLREAAVPLAEAARRGRGVVVAVDLPSGVDADTGEVRGAAVRADVTVTFGAYKPGLLIDPGREYAGVVRFVDIGLGGRVGGSPRAEALQHADVARLLPVPGAESDKYRRGVVGIAAGSARYPGAAVLAVGGALRGGAGAVRYVGPAGGAVLARYPETLVSERGPARAGRVQAWVVGPGAGDDAATVGEVLAADVPVLIDADGLRLAEVGAVRGRGLRGVPTLMTPHAGEAAALLGVEREEVESGRLAAARELAARYEAAVLLKGSTTVVAEAGGGGAVRVNPTGTPWLATAGSGDVLSGLGGSLLAAGLSAVDAGSVAAYLHGLAGRFAAEGAPVAAEDVAGRIAEAWRSVVGAEV
;
A
#
# COMPACT_ATOMS: atom_id res chain seq x y z
N MET A 1 -1.20 7.36 -11.72
CA MET A 1 -0.84 6.08 -11.07
C MET A 1 0.65 6.09 -10.73
N ARG A 2 1.05 5.60 -9.55
CA ARG A 2 2.45 5.36 -9.22
C ARG A 2 2.75 3.90 -9.52
N THR A 3 3.68 3.66 -10.45
CA THR A 3 4.09 2.31 -10.87
C THR A 3 5.43 1.95 -10.24
N ALA A 4 5.52 0.77 -9.63
CA ALA A 4 6.74 0.26 -9.02
C ALA A 4 7.25 -0.97 -9.79
N TYR A 5 8.56 -1.01 -10.01
CA TYR A 5 9.21 -2.03 -10.82
C TYR A 5 10.19 -2.85 -9.99
N SER A 6 10.47 -4.08 -10.45
CA SER A 6 11.48 -4.92 -9.81
C SER A 6 12.87 -4.31 -9.93
N VAL A 7 13.74 -4.68 -8.99
CA VAL A 7 15.16 -4.29 -9.00
C VAL A 7 15.83 -4.65 -10.32
N GLU A 8 15.51 -5.82 -10.88
CA GLU A 8 16.05 -6.27 -12.16
C GLU A 8 15.64 -5.32 -13.31
N THR A 9 14.35 -4.97 -13.36
CA THR A 9 13.80 -4.05 -14.38
C THR A 9 14.40 -2.65 -14.25
N VAL A 10 14.52 -2.12 -13.03
CA VAL A 10 15.13 -0.80 -12.79
C VAL A 10 16.59 -0.80 -13.25
N ARG A 11 17.38 -1.79 -12.81
CA ARG A 11 18.79 -1.93 -13.23
C ARG A 11 18.97 -2.09 -14.74
N ALA A 12 18.06 -2.78 -15.40
CA ALA A 12 18.10 -2.89 -16.87
C ALA A 12 17.90 -1.54 -17.54
N ALA A 13 16.92 -0.75 -17.10
CA ALA A 13 16.66 0.59 -17.61
C ALA A 13 17.81 1.56 -17.32
N GLU A 14 18.40 1.48 -16.12
CA GLU A 14 19.58 2.29 -15.75
C GLU A 14 20.79 1.95 -16.63
N ARG A 15 21.09 0.67 -16.86
CA ARG A 15 22.18 0.26 -17.77
C ARG A 15 21.98 0.80 -19.19
N GLU A 16 20.75 0.74 -19.71
CA GLU A 16 20.44 1.27 -21.03
C GLU A 16 20.64 2.79 -21.10
N LEU A 17 20.25 3.52 -20.06
CA LEU A 17 20.44 4.97 -19.96
C LEU A 17 21.92 5.33 -19.79
N MET A 18 22.68 4.58 -18.98
CA MET A 18 24.12 4.78 -18.78
C MET A 18 24.90 4.60 -20.09
N ALA A 19 24.55 3.61 -20.93
CA ALA A 19 25.18 3.39 -22.22
C ALA A 19 25.05 4.58 -23.19
N ARG A 20 24.09 5.49 -22.96
CA ARG A 20 23.81 6.67 -23.78
C ARG A 20 24.14 7.99 -23.08
N SER A 21 24.69 7.93 -21.87
CA SER A 21 24.97 9.10 -21.04
C SER A 21 26.45 9.19 -20.73
N PRO A 22 27.01 10.39 -20.47
CA PRO A 22 28.37 10.51 -19.96
C PRO A 22 28.55 9.70 -18.67
N GLU A 23 29.75 9.18 -18.47
CA GLU A 23 30.09 8.43 -17.25
C GLU A 23 29.75 9.22 -15.98
N GLY A 24 29.10 8.58 -15.02
CA GLY A 24 28.69 9.17 -13.75
C GLY A 24 27.50 10.14 -13.84
N ALA A 25 26.92 10.40 -15.01
CA ALA A 25 25.82 11.36 -15.16
C ALA A 25 24.59 11.01 -14.31
N LEU A 26 24.22 9.73 -14.24
CA LEU A 26 23.06 9.29 -13.43
C LEU A 26 23.29 9.55 -11.94
N MET A 27 24.45 9.15 -11.43
CA MET A 27 24.84 9.39 -10.03
C MET A 27 24.84 10.89 -9.70
N GLN A 28 25.32 11.74 -10.62
CA GLN A 28 25.30 13.20 -10.40
C GLN A 28 23.88 13.77 -10.38
N ARG A 29 22.94 13.23 -11.17
CA ARG A 29 21.51 13.59 -11.14
C ARG A 29 20.88 13.15 -9.82
N ALA A 30 21.09 11.89 -9.43
CA ALA A 30 20.60 11.33 -8.15
C ALA A 30 21.11 12.15 -6.96
N ALA A 31 22.42 12.37 -6.89
CA ALA A 31 23.04 13.17 -5.82
C ALA A 31 22.60 14.63 -5.80
N ALA A 32 22.26 15.23 -6.95
CA ALA A 32 21.71 16.58 -6.99
C ALA A 32 20.30 16.63 -6.40
N GLY A 33 19.43 15.69 -6.80
CA GLY A 33 18.07 15.57 -6.25
C GLY A 33 18.07 15.24 -4.76
N LEU A 34 18.96 14.33 -4.32
CA LEU A 34 19.14 14.00 -2.91
C LEU A 34 19.58 15.24 -2.10
N ALA A 35 20.56 15.99 -2.58
CA ALA A 35 21.03 17.19 -1.90
C ALA A 35 19.95 18.28 -1.82
N ALA A 36 19.13 18.42 -2.85
CA ALA A 36 17.98 19.33 -2.84
C ALA A 36 16.95 18.90 -1.79
N ALA A 37 16.56 17.62 -1.77
CA ALA A 37 15.64 17.08 -0.79
C ALA A 37 16.16 17.23 0.65
N CYS A 38 17.45 16.96 0.88
CA CYS A 38 18.09 17.18 2.18
C CYS A 38 18.08 18.65 2.60
N ALA A 39 18.32 19.57 1.66
CA ALA A 39 18.27 21.00 1.93
C ALA A 39 16.86 21.50 2.29
N ASP A 40 15.84 21.00 1.61
CA ASP A 40 14.44 21.30 1.91
C ASP A 40 14.04 20.83 3.31
N VAL A 41 14.47 19.61 3.68
CA VAL A 41 14.21 19.02 5.00
C VAL A 41 14.91 19.81 6.12
N LEU A 42 16.15 20.24 5.89
CA LEU A 42 16.90 21.07 6.83
C LEU A 42 16.34 22.48 6.99
N GLY A 43 15.66 23.00 5.96
CA GLY A 43 15.28 24.41 5.88
C GLY A 43 16.50 25.35 5.79
N ARG A 44 17.43 25.29 6.76
CA ARG A 44 18.70 26.02 6.77
C ARG A 44 19.89 25.07 6.69
N VAL A 45 20.63 25.12 5.59
CA VAL A 45 21.82 24.26 5.36
C VAL A 45 23.06 24.77 6.09
N TYR A 46 23.31 26.10 6.07
CA TYR A 46 24.50 26.70 6.71
C TYR A 46 24.51 26.45 8.21
N GLY A 47 25.60 25.85 8.68
CA GLY A 47 25.83 25.54 10.10
C GLY A 47 25.16 24.25 10.57
N SER A 48 24.37 23.52 9.71
CA SER A 48 23.77 22.25 10.07
C SER A 48 24.81 21.12 10.16
N ARG A 49 24.62 20.20 11.09
CA ARG A 49 25.42 18.99 11.27
C ARG A 49 24.81 17.84 10.49
N VAL A 50 25.48 17.40 9.45
CA VAL A 50 25.04 16.33 8.57
C VAL A 50 25.93 15.11 8.74
N VAL A 51 25.35 13.96 9.03
CA VAL A 51 26.05 12.68 9.09
C VAL A 51 25.59 11.79 7.94
N LEU A 52 26.55 11.30 7.16
CA LEU A 52 26.33 10.34 6.09
C LEU A 52 26.72 8.95 6.57
N LEU A 53 25.82 7.99 6.53
CA LEU A 53 26.11 6.57 6.72
C LEU A 53 26.44 5.97 5.35
N VAL A 54 27.71 5.61 5.12
CA VAL A 54 28.21 5.29 3.79
C VAL A 54 28.58 3.82 3.66
N GLY A 55 27.86 3.11 2.80
CA GLY A 55 28.16 1.75 2.38
C GLY A 55 29.13 1.66 1.20
N SER A 56 29.28 0.45 0.65
CA SER A 56 30.24 0.13 -0.42
C SER A 56 29.67 0.26 -1.84
N GLY A 57 28.39 0.61 -2.02
CA GLY A 57 27.72 0.65 -3.33
C GLY A 57 27.47 2.07 -3.83
N ASP A 58 26.69 2.15 -4.90
CA ASP A 58 26.30 3.41 -5.55
C ASP A 58 25.52 4.33 -4.60
N ASN A 59 24.68 3.79 -3.72
CA ASN A 59 24.00 4.58 -2.67
C ASN A 59 24.97 5.36 -1.78
N GLY A 60 26.11 4.73 -1.41
CA GLY A 60 27.16 5.42 -0.69
C GLY A 60 27.79 6.54 -1.52
N GLY A 61 27.94 6.32 -2.83
CA GLY A 61 28.39 7.32 -3.80
C GLY A 61 27.44 8.51 -3.89
N ASP A 62 26.13 8.26 -4.03
CA ASP A 62 25.09 9.29 -4.05
C ASP A 62 25.09 10.13 -2.77
N ALA A 63 25.17 9.47 -1.60
CA ALA A 63 25.28 10.14 -0.31
C ALA A 63 26.52 11.04 -0.21
N LEU A 64 27.70 10.55 -0.66
CA LEU A 64 28.94 11.32 -0.64
C LEU A 64 28.89 12.55 -1.56
N TYR A 65 28.38 12.41 -2.79
CA TYR A 65 28.23 13.54 -3.71
C TYR A 65 27.18 14.54 -3.23
N ALA A 66 26.06 14.07 -2.66
CA ALA A 66 25.06 14.94 -2.05
C ALA A 66 25.65 15.69 -0.83
N GLY A 67 26.38 14.98 0.03
CA GLY A 67 27.09 15.57 1.16
C GLY A 67 28.11 16.64 0.74
N ALA A 68 28.85 16.41 -0.36
CA ALA A 68 29.75 17.41 -0.93
C ALA A 68 29.02 18.68 -1.38
N ARG A 69 27.79 18.56 -1.92
CA ARG A 69 26.94 19.70 -2.29
C ARG A 69 26.47 20.48 -1.06
N LEU A 70 26.08 19.78 0.01
CA LEU A 70 25.68 20.39 1.28
C LEU A 70 26.86 21.08 1.99
N ALA A 71 28.04 20.45 1.97
CA ALA A 71 29.25 21.03 2.54
C ALA A 71 29.66 22.37 1.87
N ARG A 72 29.56 22.44 0.51
CA ARG A 72 29.77 23.70 -0.23
C ARG A 72 28.78 24.82 0.14
N ARG A 73 27.62 24.44 0.69
CA ARG A 73 26.62 25.39 1.20
C ARG A 73 26.78 25.70 2.69
N GLY A 74 27.88 25.23 3.29
CA GLY A 74 28.27 25.55 4.67
C GLY A 74 27.71 24.59 5.73
N ALA A 75 27.25 23.39 5.37
CA ALA A 75 26.95 22.35 6.33
C ALA A 75 28.24 21.69 6.84
N GLY A 76 28.28 21.34 8.13
CA GLY A 76 29.30 20.49 8.71
C GLY A 76 29.04 19.01 8.41
N VAL A 77 29.61 18.49 7.32
CA VAL A 77 29.32 17.13 6.84
C VAL A 77 30.39 16.14 7.32
N ARG A 78 29.93 15.03 7.93
CA ARG A 78 30.77 13.91 8.38
C ARG A 78 30.29 12.61 7.76
N ALA A 79 31.18 11.88 7.06
CA ALA A 79 30.88 10.57 6.48
C ALA A 79 31.40 9.46 7.36
N VAL A 80 30.51 8.61 7.87
CA VAL A 80 30.84 7.39 8.60
C VAL A 80 30.94 6.25 7.60
N LEU A 81 32.14 5.71 7.39
CA LEU A 81 32.38 4.64 6.40
C LEU A 81 32.21 3.26 7.03
N LEU A 82 31.18 2.54 6.63
CA LEU A 82 30.92 1.16 7.06
C LEU A 82 31.80 0.13 6.32
N ALA A 83 32.37 0.51 5.21
CA ALA A 83 33.32 -0.28 4.43
C ALA A 83 34.40 0.63 3.83
N PRO A 84 35.38 1.12 4.63
CA PRO A 84 36.33 2.16 4.20
C PRO A 84 37.07 1.83 2.91
N GLY A 85 37.53 0.59 2.74
CA GLY A 85 38.26 0.14 1.54
C GLY A 85 37.40 -0.04 0.28
N ARG A 86 36.07 0.11 0.40
CA ARG A 86 35.11 -0.06 -0.71
C ARG A 86 34.18 1.14 -0.89
N ALA A 87 34.45 2.25 -0.20
CA ALA A 87 33.69 3.48 -0.39
C ALA A 87 33.95 4.06 -1.79
N HIS A 88 32.93 4.72 -2.39
CA HIS A 88 33.03 5.29 -3.73
C HIS A 88 34.12 6.37 -3.79
N ALA A 89 35.23 6.08 -4.49
CA ALA A 89 36.44 6.91 -4.46
C ALA A 89 36.22 8.35 -4.95
N GLY A 90 35.46 8.53 -6.05
CA GLY A 90 35.13 9.85 -6.60
C GLY A 90 34.27 10.69 -5.66
N GLY A 91 33.25 10.07 -5.02
CA GLY A 91 32.39 10.71 -4.04
C GLY A 91 33.17 11.15 -2.79
N LEU A 92 34.05 10.26 -2.29
CA LEU A 92 34.90 10.55 -1.14
C LEU A 92 35.85 11.72 -1.41
N ALA A 93 36.50 11.74 -2.58
CA ALA A 93 37.34 12.85 -3.02
C ALA A 93 36.52 14.16 -3.17
N ALA A 94 35.31 14.10 -3.70
CA ALA A 94 34.45 15.27 -3.82
C ALA A 94 34.03 15.83 -2.46
N LEU A 95 33.70 14.97 -1.49
CA LEU A 95 33.33 15.36 -0.14
C LEU A 95 34.51 16.06 0.56
N ARG A 96 35.72 15.48 0.51
CA ARG A 96 36.93 16.06 1.11
C ARG A 96 37.28 17.42 0.51
N ARG A 97 37.21 17.56 -0.83
CA ARG A 97 37.41 18.85 -1.51
C ARG A 97 36.41 19.93 -1.12
N ALA A 98 35.19 19.50 -0.72
CA ALA A 98 34.16 20.41 -0.26
C ALA A 98 34.24 20.77 1.23
N GLY A 99 35.28 20.28 1.95
CA GLY A 99 35.48 20.53 3.38
C GLY A 99 34.79 19.52 4.32
N GLY A 100 34.19 18.44 3.78
CA GLY A 100 33.65 17.38 4.60
C GLY A 100 34.74 16.47 5.19
N SER A 101 34.44 15.87 6.34
CA SER A 101 35.36 14.97 7.05
C SER A 101 34.88 13.51 7.02
N VAL A 102 35.79 12.60 7.33
CA VAL A 102 35.53 11.14 7.30
C VAL A 102 35.82 10.55 8.68
N VAL A 103 34.91 9.66 9.11
CA VAL A 103 35.02 8.88 10.33
C VAL A 103 35.07 7.41 9.92
N SER A 104 36.18 6.73 10.26
CA SER A 104 36.37 5.31 9.91
C SER A 104 36.00 4.37 11.04
N ASP A 105 35.83 4.87 12.26
CA ASP A 105 35.32 4.11 13.40
C ASP A 105 33.81 4.28 13.52
N ALA A 106 33.09 3.26 13.09
CA ALA A 106 31.64 3.23 13.19
C ALA A 106 31.14 3.18 14.64
N GLY A 107 31.87 2.50 15.54
CA GLY A 107 31.51 2.41 16.95
C GLY A 107 31.58 3.76 17.67
N GLY A 108 32.61 4.56 17.40
CA GLY A 108 32.77 5.91 17.94
C GLY A 108 31.83 6.96 17.31
N ALA A 109 31.10 6.58 16.23
CA ALA A 109 30.22 7.51 15.52
C ALA A 109 28.80 7.60 16.09
N VAL A 110 28.38 6.75 17.04
CA VAL A 110 27.03 6.74 17.61
C VAL A 110 26.62 8.12 18.13
N GLY A 111 27.47 8.76 18.95
CA GLY A 111 27.17 10.09 19.47
C GLY A 111 27.12 11.19 18.41
N LEU A 112 27.84 11.03 17.29
CA LEU A 112 27.75 11.95 16.15
C LEU A 112 26.40 11.84 15.45
N VAL A 113 25.89 10.61 15.29
CA VAL A 113 24.58 10.33 14.67
C VAL A 113 23.46 10.88 15.53
N GLU A 114 23.48 10.65 16.85
CA GLU A 114 22.46 11.14 17.79
C GLU A 114 22.39 12.69 17.85
N GLN A 115 23.51 13.37 17.60
CA GLN A 115 23.60 14.84 17.64
C GLN A 115 23.44 15.49 16.27
N ALA A 116 23.29 14.72 15.19
CA ALA A 116 23.11 15.25 13.86
C ALA A 116 21.77 16.01 13.71
N ASP A 117 21.74 17.01 12.85
CA ASP A 117 20.50 17.67 12.43
C ASP A 117 19.88 16.91 11.24
N LEU A 118 20.74 16.20 10.47
CA LEU A 118 20.36 15.32 9.36
C LEU A 118 21.23 14.07 9.33
N VAL A 119 20.64 12.91 9.22
CA VAL A 119 21.30 11.63 8.94
C VAL A 119 20.90 11.17 7.54
N VAL A 120 21.89 10.86 6.69
CA VAL A 120 21.66 10.34 5.34
C VAL A 120 22.04 8.86 5.33
N ASP A 121 21.09 8.00 5.13
CA ASP A 121 21.27 6.55 5.01
C ASP A 121 21.65 6.17 3.57
N GLY A 122 22.95 6.05 3.32
CA GLY A 122 23.53 5.56 2.07
C GLY A 122 24.24 4.21 2.27
N VAL A 123 23.76 3.36 3.20
CA VAL A 123 24.41 2.07 3.53
C VAL A 123 24.16 1.05 2.44
N VAL A 124 22.89 0.80 2.09
CA VAL A 124 22.51 -0.20 1.07
C VAL A 124 21.28 0.30 0.32
N GLY A 125 21.32 0.27 -1.02
CA GLY A 125 20.17 0.53 -1.88
C GLY A 125 19.49 -0.75 -2.36
N ILE A 126 18.94 -0.72 -3.57
CA ILE A 126 18.16 -1.80 -4.21
C ILE A 126 18.88 -3.16 -4.32
N GLY A 127 20.18 -3.21 -4.04
CA GLY A 127 20.97 -4.45 -4.02
C GLY A 127 21.00 -5.16 -2.68
N GLY A 128 20.40 -4.57 -1.64
CA GLY A 128 20.35 -5.16 -0.30
C GLY A 128 19.37 -6.33 -0.23
N LYS A 129 19.76 -7.38 0.50
CA LYS A 129 18.87 -8.48 0.88
C LYS A 129 19.11 -8.81 2.34
N GLY A 130 18.04 -9.10 3.07
CA GLY A 130 18.08 -9.30 4.51
C GLY A 130 18.19 -7.98 5.29
N GLY A 131 18.37 -8.08 6.62
CA GLY A 131 18.50 -6.92 7.50
C GLY A 131 19.87 -6.21 7.38
N LEU A 132 20.04 -5.17 8.18
CA LEU A 132 21.31 -4.48 8.33
C LEU A 132 22.39 -5.43 8.87
N ARG A 133 23.63 -5.23 8.43
CA ARG A 133 24.81 -5.88 9.04
C ARG A 133 25.06 -5.32 10.43
N GLU A 134 25.63 -6.12 11.32
CA GLU A 134 25.88 -5.78 12.73
C GLU A 134 26.53 -4.41 12.93
N ALA A 135 27.52 -4.05 12.12
CA ALA A 135 28.21 -2.75 12.22
C ALA A 135 27.29 -1.53 11.96
N ALA A 136 26.18 -1.71 11.24
CA ALA A 136 25.25 -0.62 10.92
C ALA A 136 24.10 -0.52 11.93
N VAL A 137 23.79 -1.59 12.67
CA VAL A 137 22.66 -1.63 13.62
C VAL A 137 22.75 -0.53 14.69
N PRO A 138 23.88 -0.34 15.41
CA PRO A 138 23.97 0.71 16.42
C PRO A 138 23.78 2.11 15.86
N LEU A 139 24.19 2.35 14.60
CA LEU A 139 24.04 3.65 13.94
C LEU A 139 22.59 3.89 13.51
N ALA A 140 21.88 2.88 13.03
CA ALA A 140 20.46 2.95 12.72
C ALA A 140 19.62 3.23 13.98
N GLU A 141 19.96 2.57 15.08
CA GLU A 141 19.33 2.82 16.38
C GLU A 141 19.64 4.23 16.91
N ALA A 142 20.88 4.71 16.76
CA ALA A 142 21.27 6.06 17.11
C ALA A 142 20.51 7.11 16.29
N ALA A 143 20.34 6.89 14.99
CA ALA A 143 19.55 7.74 14.13
C ALA A 143 18.08 7.81 14.60
N ARG A 144 17.50 6.68 15.00
CA ARG A 144 16.12 6.61 15.53
C ARG A 144 15.96 7.33 16.88
N ARG A 145 17.00 7.32 17.74
CA ARG A 145 16.98 8.03 19.04
C ARG A 145 17.35 9.50 18.93
N GLY A 146 18.06 9.86 17.86
CA GLY A 146 18.51 11.22 17.61
C GLY A 146 17.37 12.19 17.33
N ARG A 147 17.69 13.48 17.26
CA ARG A 147 16.74 14.56 16.96
C ARG A 147 16.72 14.93 15.49
N GLY A 148 17.71 14.46 14.73
CA GLY A 148 17.86 14.78 13.31
C GLY A 148 16.89 14.02 12.45
N VAL A 149 16.55 14.61 11.31
CA VAL A 149 15.74 13.94 10.30
C VAL A 149 16.59 12.86 9.61
N VAL A 150 16.01 11.70 9.40
CA VAL A 150 16.65 10.58 8.69
C VAL A 150 16.17 10.56 7.24
N VAL A 151 17.10 10.72 6.30
CA VAL A 151 16.85 10.65 4.86
C VAL A 151 17.50 9.40 4.28
N ALA A 152 16.69 8.49 3.75
CA ALA A 152 17.19 7.30 3.07
C ALA A 152 17.46 7.58 1.58
N VAL A 153 18.58 7.03 1.10
CA VAL A 153 18.99 7.11 -0.31
C VAL A 153 18.40 5.92 -1.06
N ASP A 154 17.50 6.20 -1.98
CA ASP A 154 16.78 5.27 -2.85
C ASP A 154 15.79 4.33 -2.11
N LEU A 155 16.21 3.70 -1.02
CA LEU A 155 15.43 2.78 -0.18
C LEU A 155 16.03 2.77 1.22
N PRO A 156 15.25 2.68 2.31
CA PRO A 156 15.81 2.50 3.64
C PRO A 156 16.62 1.21 3.72
N SER A 157 17.84 1.31 4.24
CA SER A 157 18.73 0.16 4.35
C SER A 157 18.15 -0.92 5.26
N GLY A 158 18.08 -2.15 4.77
CA GLY A 158 17.47 -3.30 5.45
C GLY A 158 16.05 -3.63 5.00
N VAL A 159 15.43 -2.80 4.14
CA VAL A 159 14.15 -3.08 3.48
C VAL A 159 14.41 -3.81 2.16
N ASP A 160 13.64 -4.85 1.86
CA ASP A 160 13.69 -5.52 0.56
C ASP A 160 12.96 -4.69 -0.50
N ALA A 161 13.65 -4.35 -1.57
CA ALA A 161 13.13 -3.45 -2.61
C ALA A 161 11.99 -4.08 -3.42
N ASP A 162 11.98 -5.40 -3.63
CA ASP A 162 11.02 -6.11 -4.46
C ASP A 162 9.75 -6.53 -3.71
N THR A 163 9.82 -6.69 -2.38
CA THR A 163 8.73 -7.24 -1.58
C THR A 163 8.21 -6.32 -0.48
N GLY A 164 9.04 -5.41 0.02
CA GLY A 164 8.76 -4.59 1.20
C GLY A 164 8.99 -5.33 2.53
N GLU A 165 9.52 -6.54 2.49
CA GLU A 165 9.86 -7.28 3.70
C GLU A 165 11.02 -6.62 4.46
N VAL A 166 10.97 -6.73 5.78
CA VAL A 166 12.02 -6.28 6.69
C VAL A 166 12.46 -7.48 7.54
N ARG A 167 13.59 -8.08 7.16
CA ARG A 167 14.14 -9.26 7.83
C ARG A 167 15.28 -8.87 8.76
N GLY A 168 14.94 -8.53 10.00
CA GLY A 168 15.90 -8.08 11.00
C GLY A 168 15.93 -6.54 11.15
N ALA A 169 17.08 -5.97 11.49
CA ALA A 169 17.21 -4.52 11.67
C ALA A 169 17.19 -3.77 10.34
N ALA A 170 16.53 -2.61 10.32
CA ALA A 170 16.47 -1.69 9.18
C ALA A 170 16.49 -0.23 9.65
N VAL A 171 16.90 0.67 8.78
CA VAL A 171 16.81 2.11 9.01
C VAL A 171 15.34 2.53 8.87
N ARG A 172 14.82 3.26 9.85
CA ARG A 172 13.52 3.93 9.75
C ARG A 172 13.76 5.37 9.33
N ALA A 173 13.39 5.69 8.10
CA ALA A 173 13.56 7.02 7.53
C ALA A 173 12.31 7.88 7.74
N ASP A 174 12.52 9.20 7.91
CA ASP A 174 11.43 10.18 7.84
C ASP A 174 11.10 10.52 6.39
N VAL A 175 12.14 10.50 5.53
CA VAL A 175 12.03 10.75 4.09
C VAL A 175 12.91 9.75 3.33
N THR A 176 12.37 9.17 2.26
CA THR A 176 13.16 8.40 1.31
C THR A 176 13.18 9.12 -0.03
N VAL A 177 14.38 9.35 -0.55
CA VAL A 177 14.58 9.95 -1.88
C VAL A 177 14.89 8.84 -2.88
N THR A 178 13.90 8.48 -3.70
CA THR A 178 14.03 7.37 -4.67
C THR A 178 14.28 7.88 -6.08
N PHE A 179 15.05 7.14 -6.86
CA PHE A 179 15.56 7.57 -8.16
C PHE A 179 14.94 6.78 -9.31
N GLY A 180 14.51 7.48 -10.35
CA GLY A 180 14.11 6.97 -11.66
C GLY A 180 12.85 6.11 -11.70
N ALA A 181 12.61 5.26 -10.71
CA ALA A 181 11.42 4.43 -10.59
C ALA A 181 11.08 4.15 -9.12
N TYR A 182 9.79 3.96 -8.80
CA TYR A 182 9.40 3.40 -7.51
C TYR A 182 9.71 1.90 -7.46
N LYS A 183 9.97 1.40 -6.26
CA LYS A 183 10.16 -0.03 -5.96
C LYS A 183 9.00 -0.50 -5.09
N PRO A 184 8.55 -1.77 -5.20
CA PRO A 184 7.47 -2.32 -4.38
C PRO A 184 7.67 -2.08 -2.89
N GLY A 185 8.91 -2.22 -2.38
CA GLY A 185 9.25 -2.01 -0.98
C GLY A 185 9.00 -0.60 -0.43
N LEU A 186 8.84 0.40 -1.29
CA LEU A 186 8.43 1.76 -0.89
C LEU A 186 6.91 1.93 -0.76
N LEU A 187 6.13 0.97 -1.26
CA LEU A 187 4.68 1.05 -1.35
C LEU A 187 3.96 0.03 -0.47
N ILE A 188 4.63 -1.06 -0.08
CA ILE A 188 4.07 -2.20 0.63
C ILE A 188 4.67 -2.29 2.02
N ASP A 189 3.83 -2.41 3.07
CA ASP A 189 4.29 -2.65 4.44
C ASP A 189 4.81 -4.09 4.62
N PRO A 190 5.79 -4.25 5.52
CA PRO A 190 6.33 -3.25 6.46
C PRO A 190 7.26 -2.20 5.86
N GLY A 191 7.84 -2.41 4.69
CA GLY A 191 8.84 -1.53 4.07
C GLY A 191 8.38 -0.07 3.91
N ARG A 192 7.12 0.14 3.53
CA ARG A 192 6.55 1.49 3.41
C ARG A 192 6.59 2.27 4.73
N GLU A 193 6.35 1.62 5.87
CA GLU A 193 6.41 2.26 7.19
C GLU A 193 7.82 2.74 7.52
N TYR A 194 8.84 2.02 7.01
CA TYR A 194 10.24 2.41 7.15
C TYR A 194 10.66 3.51 6.18
N ALA A 195 9.94 3.68 5.06
CA ALA A 195 10.29 4.64 4.02
C ALA A 195 9.90 6.09 4.34
N GLY A 196 8.97 6.31 5.27
CA GLY A 196 8.45 7.64 5.56
C GLY A 196 7.82 8.32 4.34
N VAL A 197 8.10 9.61 4.14
CA VAL A 197 7.63 10.36 2.97
C VAL A 197 8.54 10.05 1.77
N VAL A 198 7.99 9.43 0.72
CA VAL A 198 8.77 9.11 -0.48
C VAL A 198 8.79 10.30 -1.44
N ARG A 199 9.99 10.79 -1.74
CA ARG A 199 10.27 11.82 -2.76
C ARG A 199 10.90 11.19 -3.99
N PHE A 200 10.28 11.40 -5.12
CA PHE A 200 10.75 10.89 -6.41
C PHE A 200 11.68 11.89 -7.09
N VAL A 201 12.82 11.42 -7.59
CA VAL A 201 13.75 12.19 -8.40
C VAL A 201 13.89 11.51 -9.76
N ASP A 202 13.52 12.21 -10.82
CA ASP A 202 13.77 11.73 -12.18
C ASP A 202 15.25 11.88 -12.54
N ILE A 203 15.89 10.76 -12.79
CA ILE A 203 17.30 10.72 -13.25
C ILE A 203 17.41 10.63 -14.76
N GLY A 204 16.29 10.74 -15.48
CA GLY A 204 16.20 10.67 -16.94
C GLY A 204 15.68 9.32 -17.46
N LEU A 205 15.11 8.48 -16.58
CA LEU A 205 14.43 7.25 -17.02
C LEU A 205 13.07 7.54 -17.70
N GLY A 206 12.39 8.61 -17.31
CA GLY A 206 11.28 9.30 -18.01
C GLY A 206 10.27 8.39 -18.72
N GLY A 207 9.64 7.41 -18.05
CA GLY A 207 8.70 6.48 -18.68
C GLY A 207 9.35 5.40 -19.57
N ARG A 208 10.68 5.31 -19.60
CA ARG A 208 11.45 4.32 -20.36
C ARG A 208 11.75 3.03 -19.59
N VAL A 209 11.16 2.88 -18.41
CA VAL A 209 11.27 1.63 -17.68
C VAL A 209 10.45 0.59 -18.42
N GLY A 210 11.13 -0.29 -19.17
CA GLY A 210 10.50 -1.38 -19.93
C GLY A 210 9.92 -2.45 -18.99
N GLY A 211 9.06 -3.31 -19.53
CA GLY A 211 8.48 -4.42 -18.79
C GLY A 211 7.23 -4.04 -17.97
N SER A 212 6.62 -5.05 -17.38
CA SER A 212 5.40 -4.90 -16.57
C SER A 212 5.74 -4.43 -15.15
N PRO A 213 4.96 -3.51 -14.56
CA PRO A 213 5.12 -3.15 -13.16
C PRO A 213 4.85 -4.35 -12.25
N ARG A 214 5.44 -4.33 -11.06
CA ARG A 214 5.19 -5.32 -10.00
C ARG A 214 4.09 -4.87 -9.04
N ALA A 215 3.98 -3.55 -8.84
CA ALA A 215 2.94 -2.96 -8.02
C ALA A 215 2.52 -1.60 -8.58
N GLU A 216 1.27 -1.24 -8.34
CA GLU A 216 0.64 0.00 -8.80
C GLU A 216 -0.18 0.63 -7.68
N ALA A 217 0.08 1.89 -7.36
CA ALA A 217 -0.71 2.65 -6.41
C ALA A 217 -1.56 3.69 -7.13
N LEU A 218 -2.87 3.52 -7.07
CA LEU A 218 -3.83 4.48 -7.64
C LEU A 218 -3.67 5.85 -7.00
N GLN A 219 -3.88 6.89 -7.78
CA GLN A 219 -3.99 8.27 -7.34
C GLN A 219 -5.42 8.76 -7.58
N HIS A 220 -5.79 9.96 -7.11
CA HIS A 220 -7.13 10.52 -7.26
C HIS A 220 -7.65 10.44 -8.70
N ALA A 221 -6.88 10.93 -9.67
CA ALA A 221 -7.26 10.90 -11.07
C ALA A 221 -7.45 9.49 -11.66
N ASP A 222 -6.73 8.48 -11.13
CA ASP A 222 -6.91 7.09 -11.56
C ASP A 222 -8.23 6.53 -11.03
N VAL A 223 -8.53 6.81 -9.76
CA VAL A 223 -9.79 6.40 -9.13
C VAL A 223 -10.96 7.13 -9.78
N ALA A 224 -10.86 8.44 -10.04
CA ALA A 224 -11.91 9.22 -10.72
C ALA A 224 -12.32 8.58 -12.06
N ARG A 225 -11.35 8.11 -12.85
CA ARG A 225 -11.63 7.43 -14.13
C ARG A 225 -12.31 6.07 -13.99
N LEU A 226 -12.15 5.40 -12.85
CA LEU A 226 -12.77 4.10 -12.58
C LEU A 226 -14.14 4.22 -11.94
N LEU A 227 -14.47 5.38 -11.34
CA LEU A 227 -15.75 5.57 -10.66
C LEU A 227 -16.93 5.50 -11.65
N PRO A 228 -17.97 4.71 -11.34
CA PRO A 228 -19.15 4.65 -12.18
C PRO A 228 -19.96 5.95 -12.06
N VAL A 229 -20.09 6.70 -13.14
CA VAL A 229 -20.89 7.91 -13.22
C VAL A 229 -22.19 7.63 -13.93
N PRO A 230 -23.36 7.84 -13.28
CA PRO A 230 -24.64 7.64 -13.91
C PRO A 230 -24.87 8.60 -15.08
N GLY A 231 -25.30 8.09 -16.23
CA GLY A 231 -25.75 8.94 -17.34
C GLY A 231 -27.22 9.40 -17.16
N ALA A 232 -27.71 10.24 -18.07
CA ALA A 232 -29.06 10.81 -18.01
C ALA A 232 -30.18 9.74 -18.01
N GLU A 233 -29.99 8.63 -18.73
CA GLU A 233 -30.95 7.54 -18.86
C GLU A 233 -30.68 6.41 -17.83
N SER A 234 -29.99 6.70 -16.73
CA SER A 234 -29.70 5.69 -15.70
C SER A 234 -30.92 5.35 -14.86
N ASP A 235 -31.10 4.06 -14.62
CA ASP A 235 -32.03 3.53 -13.64
C ASP A 235 -31.28 2.69 -12.56
N LYS A 236 -32.02 2.17 -11.60
CA LYS A 236 -31.43 1.37 -10.52
C LYS A 236 -30.67 0.11 -11.00
N TYR A 237 -31.08 -0.48 -12.12
CA TYR A 237 -30.44 -1.68 -12.66
C TYR A 237 -29.17 -1.34 -13.44
N ARG A 238 -29.16 -0.21 -14.15
CA ARG A 238 -27.95 0.30 -14.82
C ARG A 238 -26.89 0.78 -13.84
N ARG A 239 -27.33 1.31 -12.69
CA ARG A 239 -26.41 1.66 -11.60
C ARG A 239 -25.90 0.46 -10.82
N GLY A 240 -26.55 -0.69 -10.96
CA GLY A 240 -26.24 -1.93 -10.28
C GLY A 240 -27.07 -2.17 -9.01
N VAL A 241 -27.66 -3.33 -8.93
CA VAL A 241 -28.37 -3.83 -7.74
C VAL A 241 -27.44 -4.80 -7.02
N VAL A 242 -27.08 -4.51 -5.78
CA VAL A 242 -26.24 -5.40 -4.97
C VAL A 242 -27.09 -6.20 -3.97
N GLY A 243 -26.83 -7.49 -3.89
CA GLY A 243 -27.36 -8.35 -2.86
C GLY A 243 -26.40 -8.38 -1.66
N ILE A 244 -26.95 -8.25 -0.46
CA ILE A 244 -26.20 -8.34 0.80
C ILE A 244 -26.75 -9.52 1.59
N ALA A 245 -25.97 -10.59 1.70
CA ALA A 245 -26.24 -11.76 2.54
C ALA A 245 -25.31 -11.70 3.75
N ALA A 246 -25.78 -11.06 4.83
CA ALA A 246 -24.94 -10.70 5.96
C ALA A 246 -25.72 -10.67 7.26
N GLY A 247 -25.00 -10.68 8.39
CA GLY A 247 -25.57 -10.64 9.72
C GLY A 247 -26.14 -11.98 10.19
N SER A 248 -26.22 -12.10 11.49
CA SER A 248 -26.87 -13.21 12.19
C SER A 248 -27.63 -12.65 13.38
N ALA A 249 -28.37 -13.50 14.10
CA ALA A 249 -29.02 -13.11 15.36
C ALA A 249 -28.00 -12.55 16.37
N ARG A 250 -26.75 -13.03 16.32
CA ARG A 250 -25.66 -12.59 17.18
C ARG A 250 -25.02 -11.29 16.72
N TYR A 251 -24.93 -11.07 15.40
CA TYR A 251 -24.22 -9.95 14.79
C TYR A 251 -25.08 -9.17 13.77
N PRO A 252 -26.25 -8.62 14.20
CA PRO A 252 -27.13 -7.91 13.26
C PRO A 252 -26.51 -6.60 12.73
N GLY A 253 -25.57 -5.99 13.48
CA GLY A 253 -24.91 -4.76 13.10
C GLY A 253 -24.04 -4.88 11.83
N ALA A 254 -23.45 -6.04 11.57
CA ALA A 254 -22.66 -6.29 10.36
C ALA A 254 -23.51 -6.10 9.10
N ALA A 255 -24.78 -6.58 9.12
CA ALA A 255 -25.72 -6.36 8.02
C ALA A 255 -26.02 -4.88 7.80
N VAL A 256 -26.24 -4.12 8.87
CA VAL A 256 -26.53 -2.68 8.82
C VAL A 256 -25.34 -1.91 8.21
N LEU A 257 -24.13 -2.22 8.66
CA LEU A 257 -22.90 -1.57 8.17
C LEU A 257 -22.61 -1.92 6.70
N ALA A 258 -22.77 -3.18 6.29
CA ALA A 258 -22.60 -3.60 4.90
C ALA A 258 -23.63 -2.94 3.97
N VAL A 259 -24.90 -2.88 4.37
CA VAL A 259 -25.95 -2.15 3.62
C VAL A 259 -25.61 -0.65 3.54
N GLY A 260 -25.15 -0.04 4.65
CA GLY A 260 -24.74 1.35 4.67
C GLY A 260 -23.56 1.65 3.73
N GLY A 261 -22.56 0.78 3.69
CA GLY A 261 -21.44 0.86 2.74
C GLY A 261 -21.91 0.76 1.29
N ALA A 262 -22.82 -0.17 0.99
CA ALA A 262 -23.36 -0.39 -0.35
C ALA A 262 -24.19 0.81 -0.87
N LEU A 263 -25.08 1.34 -0.06
CA LEU A 263 -25.90 2.52 -0.41
C LEU A 263 -25.04 3.74 -0.70
N ARG A 264 -24.03 4.00 0.14
CA ARG A 264 -23.09 5.12 -0.03
C ARG A 264 -22.06 4.89 -1.13
N GLY A 265 -21.81 3.62 -1.49
CA GLY A 265 -20.97 3.21 -2.63
C GLY A 265 -21.62 3.38 -3.99
N GLY A 266 -22.84 3.92 -4.06
CA GLY A 266 -23.51 4.26 -5.31
C GLY A 266 -24.41 3.17 -5.88
N ALA A 267 -24.72 2.09 -5.13
CA ALA A 267 -25.68 1.07 -5.56
C ALA A 267 -27.01 1.69 -6.00
N GLY A 268 -27.56 1.22 -7.12
CA GLY A 268 -28.88 1.65 -7.59
C GLY A 268 -30.02 1.13 -6.71
N ALA A 269 -29.83 -0.05 -6.10
CA ALA A 269 -30.66 -0.59 -5.04
C ALA A 269 -29.86 -1.63 -4.25
N VAL A 270 -30.22 -1.83 -3.00
CA VAL A 270 -29.69 -2.89 -2.15
C VAL A 270 -30.79 -3.91 -1.85
N ARG A 271 -30.49 -5.20 -2.07
CA ARG A 271 -31.34 -6.33 -1.64
C ARG A 271 -30.67 -7.00 -0.47
N TYR A 272 -31.32 -6.99 0.66
CA TYR A 272 -30.82 -7.64 1.87
C TYR A 272 -31.48 -9.02 2.05
N VAL A 273 -30.66 -10.02 2.38
CA VAL A 273 -31.07 -11.37 2.76
C VAL A 273 -30.40 -11.74 4.08
N GLY A 274 -31.17 -12.11 5.06
CA GLY A 274 -30.68 -12.53 6.36
C GLY A 274 -31.62 -12.16 7.51
N PRO A 275 -31.27 -12.57 8.77
CA PRO A 275 -32.17 -12.43 9.92
C PRO A 275 -32.24 -11.00 10.50
N ALA A 276 -31.39 -10.08 10.04
CA ALA A 276 -31.32 -8.71 10.56
C ALA A 276 -32.22 -7.70 9.80
N GLY A 277 -33.23 -8.16 9.03
CA GLY A 277 -34.06 -7.32 8.19
C GLY A 277 -34.73 -6.15 8.92
N GLY A 278 -35.22 -6.38 10.14
CA GLY A 278 -35.79 -5.32 10.96
C GLY A 278 -34.79 -4.21 11.34
N ALA A 279 -33.55 -4.58 11.71
CA ALA A 279 -32.50 -3.61 12.03
C ALA A 279 -32.04 -2.83 10.77
N VAL A 280 -31.95 -3.50 9.63
CA VAL A 280 -31.61 -2.88 8.34
C VAL A 280 -32.68 -1.86 7.95
N LEU A 281 -33.97 -2.23 7.97
CA LEU A 281 -35.07 -1.32 7.60
C LEU A 281 -35.21 -0.14 8.57
N ALA A 282 -34.95 -0.36 9.86
CA ALA A 282 -34.98 0.73 10.83
C ALA A 282 -33.93 1.83 10.53
N ARG A 283 -32.81 1.46 9.93
CA ARG A 283 -31.71 2.39 9.60
C ARG A 283 -31.72 2.85 8.15
N TYR A 284 -32.12 1.96 7.23
CA TYR A 284 -32.09 2.15 5.77
C TYR A 284 -33.39 1.67 5.15
N PRO A 285 -34.48 2.48 5.23
CA PRO A 285 -35.82 2.08 4.78
C PRO A 285 -35.91 1.86 3.27
N GLU A 286 -34.96 2.37 2.48
CA GLU A 286 -34.84 2.16 1.04
C GLU A 286 -34.34 0.77 0.64
N THR A 287 -33.98 -0.09 1.60
CA THR A 287 -33.46 -1.45 1.35
C THR A 287 -34.59 -2.41 1.05
N LEU A 288 -34.39 -3.26 0.03
CA LEU A 288 -35.34 -4.33 -0.34
C LEU A 288 -35.01 -5.60 0.46
N VAL A 289 -35.75 -5.89 1.51
CA VAL A 289 -35.54 -7.08 2.35
C VAL A 289 -36.24 -8.29 1.79
N SER A 290 -35.56 -9.45 1.77
CA SER A 290 -36.14 -10.76 1.37
C SER A 290 -35.85 -11.81 2.45
N GLU A 291 -36.88 -12.53 2.86
CA GLU A 291 -36.78 -13.67 3.79
C GLU A 291 -36.58 -15.02 3.07
N ARG A 292 -36.51 -15.01 1.73
CA ARG A 292 -36.56 -16.22 0.91
C ARG A 292 -35.19 -16.77 0.47
N GLY A 293 -34.12 -16.36 1.07
CA GLY A 293 -32.76 -16.73 0.67
C GLY A 293 -32.28 -16.03 -0.61
N PRO A 294 -30.98 -16.13 -0.94
CA PRO A 294 -30.32 -15.45 -2.07
C PRO A 294 -30.96 -15.81 -3.43
N ALA A 295 -31.20 -17.09 -3.69
CA ALA A 295 -31.76 -17.59 -4.97
C ALA A 295 -33.13 -17.00 -5.31
N ARG A 296 -33.90 -16.56 -4.30
CA ARG A 296 -35.26 -16.01 -4.46
C ARG A 296 -35.39 -14.55 -4.09
N ALA A 297 -34.28 -13.86 -3.81
CA ALA A 297 -34.27 -12.46 -3.44
C ALA A 297 -34.58 -11.50 -4.60
N GLY A 298 -34.62 -12.03 -5.84
CA GLY A 298 -34.76 -11.27 -7.06
C GLY A 298 -33.43 -10.91 -7.73
N ARG A 299 -33.50 -10.22 -8.87
CA ARG A 299 -32.32 -9.92 -9.69
C ARG A 299 -31.32 -9.01 -8.93
N VAL A 300 -30.05 -9.41 -8.93
CA VAL A 300 -28.89 -8.64 -8.50
C VAL A 300 -27.80 -8.70 -9.58
N GLN A 301 -26.89 -7.75 -9.59
CA GLN A 301 -25.70 -7.72 -10.44
C GLN A 301 -24.43 -8.16 -9.70
N ALA A 302 -24.44 -8.16 -8.37
CA ALA A 302 -23.37 -8.73 -7.54
C ALA A 302 -23.91 -9.12 -6.17
N TRP A 303 -23.20 -10.00 -5.47
CA TRP A 303 -23.47 -10.37 -4.08
C TRP A 303 -22.31 -9.99 -3.17
N VAL A 304 -22.64 -9.62 -1.94
CA VAL A 304 -21.73 -9.61 -0.79
C VAL A 304 -22.20 -10.68 0.18
N VAL A 305 -21.30 -11.53 0.64
CA VAL A 305 -21.61 -12.59 1.58
C VAL A 305 -20.55 -12.71 2.67
N GLY A 306 -21.00 -12.98 3.88
CA GLY A 306 -20.13 -13.35 4.99
C GLY A 306 -20.04 -12.41 6.17
N PRO A 307 -20.13 -11.06 6.04
CA PRO A 307 -20.09 -10.19 7.21
C PRO A 307 -21.08 -10.61 8.29
N GLY A 308 -20.60 -11.05 9.46
CA GLY A 308 -21.41 -11.48 10.59
C GLY A 308 -22.33 -12.68 10.35
N ALA A 309 -22.05 -13.53 9.34
CA ALA A 309 -22.90 -14.67 8.94
C ALA A 309 -22.89 -15.79 9.98
N GLY A 310 -21.94 -15.82 10.92
CA GLY A 310 -21.78 -16.91 11.87
C GLY A 310 -21.45 -18.23 11.16
N ASP A 311 -22.29 -19.26 11.30
CA ASP A 311 -22.05 -20.59 10.74
C ASP A 311 -23.00 -20.92 9.57
N ASP A 312 -23.61 -19.92 8.90
CA ASP A 312 -24.57 -20.11 7.81
C ASP A 312 -23.85 -20.45 6.47
N ALA A 313 -23.32 -21.68 6.41
CA ALA A 313 -22.69 -22.20 5.19
C ALA A 313 -23.71 -22.38 4.03
N ALA A 314 -24.98 -22.58 4.35
CA ALA A 314 -26.01 -22.77 3.31
C ALA A 314 -26.21 -21.50 2.48
N THR A 315 -26.37 -20.34 3.13
CA THR A 315 -26.47 -19.04 2.44
C THR A 315 -25.19 -18.73 1.66
N VAL A 316 -24.00 -19.03 2.21
CA VAL A 316 -22.72 -18.85 1.49
C VAL A 316 -22.70 -19.71 0.22
N GLY A 317 -23.10 -20.99 0.32
CA GLY A 317 -23.18 -21.91 -0.82
C GLY A 317 -24.16 -21.43 -1.90
N GLU A 318 -25.36 -20.95 -1.53
CA GLU A 318 -26.33 -20.39 -2.48
C GLU A 318 -25.78 -19.16 -3.23
N VAL A 319 -25.09 -18.26 -2.52
CA VAL A 319 -24.47 -17.08 -3.14
C VAL A 319 -23.35 -17.49 -4.09
N LEU A 320 -22.49 -18.45 -3.71
CA LEU A 320 -21.41 -18.94 -4.56
C LEU A 320 -21.90 -19.69 -5.81
N ALA A 321 -23.11 -20.23 -5.79
CA ALA A 321 -23.74 -20.86 -6.95
C ALA A 321 -24.29 -19.85 -7.99
N ALA A 322 -24.43 -18.56 -7.64
CA ALA A 322 -24.94 -17.54 -8.55
C ALA A 322 -23.91 -17.17 -9.63
N ASP A 323 -24.37 -16.95 -10.87
CA ASP A 323 -23.53 -16.54 -12.01
C ASP A 323 -23.33 -15.01 -12.12
N VAL A 324 -23.18 -14.34 -10.98
CA VAL A 324 -22.87 -12.90 -10.88
C VAL A 324 -21.64 -12.71 -10.01
N PRO A 325 -20.92 -11.56 -10.10
CA PRO A 325 -19.80 -11.24 -9.21
C PRO A 325 -20.14 -11.42 -7.74
N VAL A 326 -19.18 -11.91 -6.95
CA VAL A 326 -19.34 -12.11 -5.50
C VAL A 326 -18.16 -11.49 -4.75
N LEU A 327 -18.46 -10.75 -3.68
CA LEU A 327 -17.52 -10.37 -2.65
C LEU A 327 -17.71 -11.28 -1.42
N ILE A 328 -16.63 -11.89 -0.94
CA ILE A 328 -16.61 -12.78 0.22
C ILE A 328 -15.75 -12.14 1.32
N ASP A 329 -16.33 -11.94 2.52
CA ASP A 329 -15.63 -11.35 3.67
C ASP A 329 -15.93 -12.12 4.96
N ALA A 330 -15.13 -11.90 5.99
CA ALA A 330 -15.34 -12.34 7.36
C ALA A 330 -15.68 -13.86 7.46
N ASP A 331 -16.80 -14.23 8.12
CA ASP A 331 -17.22 -15.63 8.25
C ASP A 331 -17.37 -16.35 6.90
N GLY A 332 -17.73 -15.61 5.84
CA GLY A 332 -17.83 -16.14 4.48
C GLY A 332 -16.52 -16.72 3.97
N LEU A 333 -15.37 -16.14 4.34
CA LEU A 333 -14.06 -16.65 3.94
C LEU A 333 -13.77 -18.03 4.52
N ARG A 334 -14.21 -18.27 5.76
CA ARG A 334 -14.07 -19.56 6.45
C ARG A 334 -15.06 -20.61 5.93
N LEU A 335 -16.26 -20.17 5.57
CA LEU A 335 -17.36 -21.04 5.14
C LEU A 335 -17.32 -21.38 3.65
N ALA A 336 -16.62 -20.57 2.84
CA ALA A 336 -16.50 -20.79 1.42
C ALA A 336 -15.57 -21.97 1.10
N GLU A 337 -16.09 -23.00 0.47
CA GLU A 337 -15.28 -24.12 -0.01
C GLU A 337 -14.33 -23.68 -1.12
N VAL A 338 -13.05 -24.04 -1.00
CA VAL A 338 -12.00 -23.70 -1.98
C VAL A 338 -12.41 -24.11 -3.40
N GLY A 339 -12.97 -25.31 -3.56
CA GLY A 339 -13.41 -25.83 -4.84
C GLY A 339 -14.54 -24.99 -5.48
N ALA A 340 -15.46 -24.51 -4.66
CA ALA A 340 -16.57 -23.66 -5.13
C ALA A 340 -16.06 -22.30 -5.60
N VAL A 341 -15.19 -21.63 -4.83
CA VAL A 341 -14.59 -20.34 -5.20
C VAL A 341 -13.74 -20.48 -6.46
N ARG A 342 -12.83 -21.46 -6.49
CA ARG A 342 -11.97 -21.74 -7.63
C ARG A 342 -12.76 -22.05 -8.90
N GLY A 343 -13.84 -22.84 -8.76
CA GLY A 343 -14.73 -23.18 -9.88
C GLY A 343 -15.39 -21.95 -10.52
N ARG A 344 -15.65 -20.89 -9.75
CA ARG A 344 -16.15 -19.60 -10.28
C ARG A 344 -15.09 -18.92 -11.13
N GLY A 345 -13.86 -18.79 -10.61
CA GLY A 345 -12.74 -18.20 -11.34
C GLY A 345 -12.45 -18.90 -12.66
N LEU A 346 -12.45 -20.24 -12.67
CA LEU A 346 -12.26 -21.04 -13.88
C LEU A 346 -13.37 -20.85 -14.92
N ARG A 347 -14.58 -20.46 -14.51
CA ARG A 347 -15.68 -20.07 -15.42
C ARG A 347 -15.66 -18.58 -15.79
N GLY A 348 -14.69 -17.81 -15.31
CA GLY A 348 -14.61 -16.37 -15.56
C GLY A 348 -15.63 -15.53 -14.76
N VAL A 349 -16.23 -16.08 -13.70
CA VAL A 349 -17.17 -15.36 -12.84
C VAL A 349 -16.39 -14.61 -11.76
N PRO A 350 -16.39 -13.27 -11.74
CA PRO A 350 -15.56 -12.49 -10.83
C PRO A 350 -15.86 -12.80 -9.36
N THR A 351 -14.79 -13.01 -8.58
CA THR A 351 -14.88 -13.20 -7.13
C THR A 351 -13.80 -12.35 -6.47
N LEU A 352 -14.19 -11.58 -5.46
CA LEU A 352 -13.31 -10.75 -4.64
C LEU A 352 -13.35 -11.27 -3.21
N MET A 353 -12.21 -11.74 -2.70
CA MET A 353 -12.05 -12.12 -1.29
C MET A 353 -11.38 -10.96 -0.54
N THR A 354 -11.84 -10.65 0.68
CA THR A 354 -11.35 -9.50 1.43
C THR A 354 -10.78 -9.84 2.81
N PRO A 355 -9.80 -10.79 2.93
CA PRO A 355 -9.26 -11.20 4.22
C PRO A 355 -8.44 -10.10 4.89
N HIS A 356 -8.48 -10.02 6.23
CA HIS A 356 -7.43 -9.39 7.02
C HIS A 356 -6.30 -10.39 7.29
N ALA A 357 -5.17 -9.96 7.89
CA ALA A 357 -3.99 -10.82 8.07
C ALA A 357 -4.30 -12.12 8.84
N GLY A 358 -5.15 -12.09 9.87
CA GLY A 358 -5.53 -13.30 10.62
C GLY A 358 -6.40 -14.26 9.80
N GLU A 359 -7.35 -13.75 9.00
CA GLU A 359 -8.15 -14.56 8.08
C GLU A 359 -7.27 -15.17 6.99
N ALA A 360 -6.37 -14.38 6.42
CA ALA A 360 -5.42 -14.84 5.43
C ALA A 360 -4.49 -15.93 5.97
N ALA A 361 -4.01 -15.78 7.20
CA ALA A 361 -3.19 -16.78 7.89
C ALA A 361 -3.94 -18.11 8.04
N ALA A 362 -5.20 -18.07 8.47
CA ALA A 362 -6.03 -19.26 8.58
C ALA A 362 -6.27 -19.94 7.22
N LEU A 363 -6.50 -19.17 6.15
CA LEU A 363 -6.70 -19.68 4.78
C LEU A 363 -5.41 -20.27 4.20
N LEU A 364 -4.25 -19.74 4.56
CA LEU A 364 -2.94 -20.24 4.11
C LEU A 364 -2.40 -21.37 4.97
N GLY A 365 -2.81 -21.46 6.24
CA GLY A 365 -2.27 -22.40 7.21
C GLY A 365 -0.92 -21.96 7.75
N VAL A 366 -0.71 -20.65 7.91
CA VAL A 366 0.53 -20.03 8.41
C VAL A 366 0.24 -19.14 9.61
N GLU A 367 1.29 -18.61 10.27
CA GLU A 367 1.12 -17.65 11.35
C GLU A 367 0.77 -16.24 10.82
N ARG A 368 0.06 -15.46 11.64
CA ARG A 368 -0.37 -14.10 11.28
C ARG A 368 0.82 -13.19 10.96
N GLU A 369 1.89 -13.30 11.74
CA GLU A 369 3.13 -12.54 11.58
C GLU A 369 3.79 -12.80 10.23
N GLU A 370 3.67 -14.01 9.70
CA GLU A 370 4.18 -14.37 8.37
C GLU A 370 3.41 -13.62 7.28
N VAL A 371 2.10 -13.53 7.38
CA VAL A 371 1.27 -12.73 6.45
C VAL A 371 1.61 -11.24 6.58
N GLU A 372 1.75 -10.72 7.79
CA GLU A 372 2.03 -9.30 8.03
C GLU A 372 3.42 -8.89 7.53
N SER A 373 4.42 -9.77 7.66
CA SER A 373 5.77 -9.53 7.17
C SER A 373 5.92 -9.74 5.66
N GLY A 374 5.10 -10.62 5.04
CA GLY A 374 5.16 -11.01 3.63
C GLY A 374 3.87 -10.74 2.84
N ARG A 375 3.22 -9.58 3.00
CA ARG A 375 1.90 -9.24 2.44
C ARG A 375 1.76 -9.50 0.94
N LEU A 376 2.79 -9.16 0.16
CA LEU A 376 2.79 -9.36 -1.28
C LEU A 376 2.70 -10.85 -1.65
N ALA A 377 3.49 -11.68 -1.00
CA ALA A 377 3.50 -13.12 -1.21
C ALA A 377 2.16 -13.74 -0.79
N ALA A 378 1.67 -13.41 0.40
CA ALA A 378 0.40 -13.92 0.93
C ALA A 378 -0.80 -13.56 0.02
N ALA A 379 -0.90 -12.32 -0.44
CA ALA A 379 -1.98 -11.90 -1.34
C ALA A 379 -1.95 -12.67 -2.66
N ARG A 380 -0.77 -12.85 -3.26
CA ARG A 380 -0.60 -13.59 -4.52
C ARG A 380 -0.88 -15.08 -4.35
N GLU A 381 -0.43 -15.68 -3.26
CA GLU A 381 -0.68 -17.11 -3.01
C GLU A 381 -2.16 -17.39 -2.82
N LEU A 382 -2.88 -16.56 -2.06
CA LEU A 382 -4.33 -16.67 -1.93
C LEU A 382 -5.02 -16.50 -3.28
N ALA A 383 -4.65 -15.50 -4.07
CA ALA A 383 -5.23 -15.25 -5.37
C ALA A 383 -5.05 -16.43 -6.33
N ALA A 384 -3.87 -17.06 -6.33
CA ALA A 384 -3.58 -18.26 -7.11
C ALA A 384 -4.33 -19.50 -6.59
N ARG A 385 -4.39 -19.69 -5.26
CA ARG A 385 -5.04 -20.84 -4.62
C ARG A 385 -6.54 -20.89 -4.92
N TYR A 386 -7.19 -19.73 -4.85
CA TYR A 386 -8.64 -19.60 -5.00
C TYR A 386 -9.09 -19.23 -6.43
N GLU A 387 -8.19 -18.93 -7.35
CA GLU A 387 -8.49 -18.36 -8.67
C GLU A 387 -9.48 -17.17 -8.55
N ALA A 388 -9.21 -16.28 -7.58
CA ALA A 388 -10.05 -15.15 -7.24
C ALA A 388 -9.18 -13.91 -7.00
N ALA A 389 -9.75 -12.73 -7.19
CA ALA A 389 -9.08 -11.52 -6.72
C ALA A 389 -9.07 -11.49 -5.19
N VAL A 390 -7.95 -11.07 -4.61
CA VAL A 390 -7.78 -11.00 -3.15
C VAL A 390 -7.39 -9.59 -2.75
N LEU A 391 -8.19 -8.97 -1.91
CA LEU A 391 -7.91 -7.72 -1.21
C LEU A 391 -7.44 -8.07 0.22
N LEU A 392 -6.14 -8.15 0.41
CA LEU A 392 -5.54 -8.36 1.73
C LEU A 392 -5.56 -7.04 2.52
N LYS A 393 -6.46 -6.96 3.49
CA LYS A 393 -6.63 -5.78 4.38
C LYS A 393 -5.40 -5.58 5.26
N GLY A 394 -5.03 -4.32 5.55
CA GLY A 394 -3.95 -3.99 6.47
C GLY A 394 -3.51 -2.53 6.38
N SER A 395 -2.38 -2.21 6.99
CA SER A 395 -1.78 -0.86 6.98
C SER A 395 -1.55 -0.34 5.56
N THR A 396 -1.05 -1.19 4.66
CA THR A 396 -1.26 -1.09 3.23
C THR A 396 -2.15 -2.24 2.76
N THR A 397 -3.23 -1.91 2.06
CA THR A 397 -4.06 -2.92 1.42
C THR A 397 -3.41 -3.35 0.11
N VAL A 398 -3.27 -4.66 -0.10
CA VAL A 398 -2.74 -5.24 -1.35
C VAL A 398 -3.87 -5.97 -2.07
N VAL A 399 -4.12 -5.63 -3.33
CA VAL A 399 -5.12 -6.31 -4.17
C VAL A 399 -4.39 -7.07 -5.26
N ALA A 400 -4.48 -8.40 -5.23
CA ALA A 400 -3.90 -9.30 -6.23
C ALA A 400 -5.01 -9.83 -7.14
N GLU A 401 -4.69 -9.97 -8.43
CA GLU A 401 -5.58 -10.56 -9.43
C GLU A 401 -5.57 -12.10 -9.34
N ALA A 402 -6.65 -12.74 -9.80
CA ALA A 402 -6.72 -14.19 -9.96
C ALA A 402 -5.50 -14.72 -10.73
N GLY A 403 -4.98 -15.89 -10.32
CA GLY A 403 -3.74 -16.45 -10.87
C GLY A 403 -2.44 -15.83 -10.32
N GLY A 404 -2.50 -14.71 -9.59
CA GLY A 404 -1.37 -14.12 -8.83
C GLY A 404 -0.20 -13.55 -9.64
N GLY A 405 -0.24 -13.59 -10.99
CA GLY A 405 0.92 -13.28 -11.84
C GLY A 405 1.10 -11.82 -12.27
N GLY A 406 0.04 -11.00 -12.20
CA GLY A 406 0.02 -9.59 -12.63
C GLY A 406 0.65 -8.62 -11.63
N ALA A 407 0.58 -7.33 -11.96
CA ALA A 407 0.87 -6.25 -11.03
C ALA A 407 -0.19 -6.24 -9.92
N VAL A 408 0.24 -6.11 -8.67
CA VAL A 408 -0.71 -5.91 -7.57
C VAL A 408 -1.10 -4.44 -7.47
N ARG A 409 -2.33 -4.17 -7.08
CA ARG A 409 -2.72 -2.82 -6.65
C ARG A 409 -2.38 -2.64 -5.18
N VAL A 410 -1.85 -1.48 -4.85
CA VAL A 410 -1.49 -1.13 -3.46
C VAL A 410 -2.22 0.13 -3.06
N ASN A 411 -2.92 0.08 -1.93
CA ASN A 411 -3.63 1.24 -1.41
C ASN A 411 -3.03 1.71 -0.07
N PRO A 412 -2.43 2.92 -0.05
CA PRO A 412 -1.86 3.51 1.15
C PRO A 412 -2.77 4.55 1.83
N THR A 413 -4.04 4.69 1.42
CA THR A 413 -4.92 5.76 1.94
C THR A 413 -5.47 5.46 3.33
N GLY A 414 -5.40 4.21 3.81
CA GLY A 414 -5.87 3.80 5.12
C GLY A 414 -5.28 4.60 6.28
N THR A 415 -5.92 4.50 7.43
CA THR A 415 -5.48 5.07 8.72
C THR A 415 -5.56 3.98 9.77
N PRO A 416 -4.68 3.97 10.81
CA PRO A 416 -4.77 3.04 11.93
C PRO A 416 -6.13 3.08 12.65
N TRP A 417 -6.85 4.18 12.60
CA TRP A 417 -8.19 4.32 13.16
C TRP A 417 -9.24 3.40 12.52
N LEU A 418 -8.98 2.89 11.31
CA LEU A 418 -9.83 1.88 10.68
C LEU A 418 -9.74 0.49 11.35
N ALA A 419 -8.82 0.29 12.29
CA ALA A 419 -8.75 -0.91 13.12
C ALA A 419 -9.86 -0.89 14.21
N THR A 420 -11.10 -0.74 13.78
CA THR A 420 -12.32 -0.76 14.61
C THR A 420 -13.30 -1.79 14.07
N ALA A 421 -14.09 -2.39 14.96
CA ALA A 421 -15.07 -3.40 14.58
C ALA A 421 -16.10 -2.83 13.60
N GLY A 422 -16.40 -3.59 12.53
CA GLY A 422 -17.39 -3.21 11.53
C GLY A 422 -16.86 -2.37 10.36
N SER A 423 -15.64 -1.86 10.43
CA SER A 423 -15.07 -1.08 9.30
C SER A 423 -14.91 -1.96 8.04
N GLY A 424 -14.59 -3.25 8.22
CA GLY A 424 -14.55 -4.25 7.15
C GLY A 424 -15.93 -4.47 6.51
N ASP A 425 -17.00 -4.48 7.31
CA ASP A 425 -18.37 -4.66 6.79
C ASP A 425 -18.76 -3.48 5.88
N VAL A 426 -18.39 -2.26 6.25
CA VAL A 426 -18.57 -1.06 5.40
C VAL A 426 -17.80 -1.19 4.09
N LEU A 427 -16.52 -1.63 4.16
CA LEU A 427 -15.70 -1.88 2.96
C LEU A 427 -16.34 -2.93 2.04
N SER A 428 -16.88 -4.00 2.62
CA SER A 428 -17.53 -5.08 1.87
C SER A 428 -18.77 -4.59 1.13
N GLY A 429 -19.60 -3.77 1.78
CA GLY A 429 -20.74 -3.14 1.14
C GLY A 429 -20.34 -2.22 -0.02
N LEU A 430 -19.35 -1.38 0.21
CA LEU A 430 -18.79 -0.48 -0.80
C LEU A 430 -18.21 -1.26 -1.99
N GLY A 431 -17.40 -2.30 -1.75
CA GLY A 431 -16.84 -3.15 -2.80
C GLY A 431 -17.92 -3.88 -3.60
N GLY A 432 -18.95 -4.39 -2.92
CA GLY A 432 -20.09 -5.02 -3.55
C GLY A 432 -20.86 -4.09 -4.48
N SER A 433 -21.03 -2.81 -4.10
CA SER A 433 -21.71 -1.83 -4.97
C SER A 433 -20.92 -1.54 -6.25
N LEU A 434 -19.58 -1.47 -6.16
CA LEU A 434 -18.69 -1.26 -7.30
C LEU A 434 -18.67 -2.50 -8.24
N LEU A 435 -18.69 -3.71 -7.68
CA LEU A 435 -18.88 -4.93 -8.48
C LEU A 435 -20.23 -4.93 -9.20
N ALA A 436 -21.30 -4.53 -8.50
CA ALA A 436 -22.64 -4.46 -9.08
C ALA A 436 -22.75 -3.39 -10.19
N ALA A 437 -21.94 -2.34 -10.12
CA ALA A 437 -21.81 -1.32 -11.14
C ALA A 437 -20.96 -1.76 -12.36
N GLY A 438 -20.36 -2.98 -12.33
CA GLY A 438 -19.65 -3.58 -13.44
C GLY A 438 -18.11 -3.43 -13.43
N LEU A 439 -17.53 -2.97 -12.34
CA LEU A 439 -16.06 -2.96 -12.21
C LEU A 439 -15.53 -4.40 -12.11
N SER A 440 -14.32 -4.61 -12.64
CA SER A 440 -13.59 -5.85 -12.40
C SER A 440 -13.36 -6.07 -10.89
N ALA A 441 -13.13 -7.30 -10.46
CA ALA A 441 -12.89 -7.60 -9.04
C ALA A 441 -11.67 -6.83 -8.49
N VAL A 442 -10.61 -6.68 -9.30
CA VAL A 442 -9.40 -5.91 -8.93
C VAL A 442 -9.70 -4.42 -8.83
N ASP A 443 -10.41 -3.84 -9.79
CA ASP A 443 -10.73 -2.42 -9.78
C ASP A 443 -11.74 -2.10 -8.66
N ALA A 444 -12.76 -2.92 -8.47
CA ALA A 444 -13.74 -2.76 -7.39
C ALA A 444 -13.05 -2.81 -6.02
N GLY A 445 -12.18 -3.79 -5.78
CA GLY A 445 -11.39 -3.88 -4.55
C GLY A 445 -10.45 -2.69 -4.35
N SER A 446 -9.77 -2.27 -5.41
CA SER A 446 -8.82 -1.14 -5.35
C SER A 446 -9.50 0.19 -5.07
N VAL A 447 -10.60 0.48 -5.78
CA VAL A 447 -11.40 1.70 -5.61
C VAL A 447 -12.09 1.69 -4.24
N ALA A 448 -12.66 0.55 -3.82
CA ALA A 448 -13.27 0.40 -2.50
C ALA A 448 -12.26 0.68 -1.38
N ALA A 449 -11.07 0.06 -1.42
CA ALA A 449 -10.02 0.30 -0.45
C ALA A 449 -9.58 1.77 -0.43
N TYR A 450 -9.49 2.41 -1.59
CA TYR A 450 -9.07 3.79 -1.72
C TYR A 450 -10.08 4.76 -1.09
N LEU A 451 -11.36 4.65 -1.47
CA LEU A 451 -12.43 5.49 -0.94
C LEU A 451 -12.67 5.25 0.55
N HIS A 452 -12.66 3.98 0.98
CA HIS A 452 -12.78 3.60 2.39
C HIS A 452 -11.65 4.18 3.24
N GLY A 453 -10.40 4.11 2.72
CA GLY A 453 -9.25 4.70 3.38
C GLY A 453 -9.35 6.22 3.53
N LEU A 454 -9.78 6.94 2.47
CA LEU A 454 -10.04 8.38 2.53
C LEU A 454 -11.19 8.72 3.48
N ALA A 455 -12.30 7.97 3.41
CA ALA A 455 -13.44 8.15 4.32
C ALA A 455 -13.02 7.98 5.78
N GLY A 456 -12.17 6.98 6.08
CA GLY A 456 -11.60 6.78 7.40
C GLY A 456 -10.74 7.96 7.87
N ARG A 457 -9.95 8.56 6.99
CA ARG A 457 -9.16 9.77 7.30
C ARG A 457 -10.04 10.99 7.55
N PHE A 458 -11.07 11.19 6.73
CA PHE A 458 -12.02 12.30 6.90
C PHE A 458 -12.89 12.12 8.15
N ALA A 459 -13.20 10.88 8.53
CA ALA A 459 -13.91 10.63 9.78
C ALA A 459 -13.01 10.86 11.00
N ALA A 460 -11.74 10.43 10.92
CA ALA A 460 -10.83 10.49 12.06
C ALA A 460 -10.38 11.92 12.39
N GLU A 461 -9.90 12.66 11.41
CA GLU A 461 -9.30 14.00 11.63
C GLU A 461 -8.36 14.05 12.86
N GLY A 462 -7.65 12.91 13.11
CA GLY A 462 -6.76 12.75 14.27
C GLY A 462 -7.41 12.18 15.54
N ALA A 463 -8.71 11.81 15.52
CA ALA A 463 -9.47 11.27 16.65
C ALA A 463 -9.99 9.83 16.38
N PRO A 464 -10.39 9.06 17.40
CA PRO A 464 -11.03 7.75 17.23
C PRO A 464 -12.32 7.82 16.40
N VAL A 465 -12.60 6.76 15.65
CA VAL A 465 -13.80 6.65 14.81
C VAL A 465 -14.53 5.34 15.04
N ALA A 466 -15.84 5.33 14.81
CA ALA A 466 -16.65 4.14 14.67
C ALA A 466 -16.86 3.80 13.17
N ALA A 467 -17.24 2.57 12.86
CA ALA A 467 -17.47 2.13 11.49
C ALA A 467 -18.57 2.93 10.78
N GLU A 468 -19.60 3.37 11.50
CA GLU A 468 -20.66 4.20 10.94
C GLU A 468 -20.18 5.58 10.51
N ASP A 469 -19.23 6.18 11.24
CA ASP A 469 -18.62 7.46 10.85
C ASP A 469 -17.89 7.32 9.51
N VAL A 470 -17.18 6.22 9.31
CA VAL A 470 -16.51 5.91 8.04
C VAL A 470 -17.52 5.80 6.90
N ALA A 471 -18.61 5.04 7.11
CA ALA A 471 -19.69 4.96 6.12
C ALA A 471 -20.26 6.33 5.77
N GLY A 472 -20.43 7.22 6.77
CA GLY A 472 -20.91 8.59 6.62
C GLY A 472 -20.03 9.46 5.72
N ARG A 473 -18.73 9.20 5.65
CA ARG A 473 -17.74 9.98 4.88
C ARG A 473 -17.43 9.45 3.49
N ILE A 474 -18.00 8.31 3.07
CA ILE A 474 -17.76 7.75 1.72
C ILE A 474 -18.14 8.76 0.62
N ALA A 475 -19.28 9.46 0.74
CA ALA A 475 -19.68 10.44 -0.25
C ALA A 475 -18.73 11.66 -0.32
N GLU A 476 -18.09 12.02 0.78
CA GLU A 476 -17.07 13.07 0.82
C GLU A 476 -15.79 12.59 0.14
N ALA A 477 -15.34 11.35 0.44
CA ALA A 477 -14.22 10.72 -0.24
C ALA A 477 -14.43 10.63 -1.75
N TRP A 478 -15.64 10.29 -2.19
CA TRP A 478 -16.01 10.27 -3.61
C TRP A 478 -15.86 11.64 -4.26
N ARG A 479 -16.44 12.69 -3.63
CA ARG A 479 -16.33 14.06 -4.14
C ARG A 479 -14.89 14.59 -4.18
N SER A 480 -14.06 14.25 -3.19
CA SER A 480 -12.66 14.67 -3.17
C SER A 480 -11.85 14.08 -4.33
N VAL A 481 -12.19 12.86 -4.74
CA VAL A 481 -11.55 12.20 -5.88
C VAL A 481 -11.97 12.82 -7.20
N VAL A 482 -13.26 13.08 -7.40
CA VAL A 482 -13.79 13.69 -8.64
C VAL A 482 -13.40 15.16 -8.76
N GLY A 483 -13.40 15.91 -7.64
CA GLY A 483 -13.03 17.33 -7.62
C GLY A 483 -11.54 17.62 -7.86
N ALA A 484 -10.68 16.61 -7.84
CA ALA A 484 -9.26 16.76 -8.14
C ALA A 484 -8.95 16.86 -9.65
N GLU A 485 -9.95 16.69 -10.52
CA GLU A 485 -9.82 16.85 -11.99
C GLU A 485 -10.19 18.27 -12.50
N VAL A 486 -10.61 19.18 -11.62
CA VAL A 486 -10.91 20.58 -11.93
C VAL A 486 -9.76 21.49 -11.39
#